data_0d484b70450ad45a84ab1406a4d2bfe1
#
_entry.id   0d484b70450ad45a84ab1406a4d2bfe1
#
_cell.length_a   1.000
_cell.length_b   1.000
_cell.length_c   1.000
_cell.angle_alpha   90.00
_cell.angle_beta   90.00
_cell.angle_gamma   90.00
#
_symmetry.space_group_name_H-M   'P 1'
#
loop_
_entity.id
_entity.type
_entity.pdbx_description
1 polymer ?
#
loop_
_entity_poly.entity_id
_entity_poly.type
_entity_poly.pdbx_seq_one_letter_code
_entity_poly.pdbx_strand_id
1 'polypeptide(L)'
;MNILKIAFKNLNRQKRRSILLLIAVAFAFLVVVFMDGMTAGALKSMTGEIAKIVGGHVYIIGAQKAADKDEDDESLKTLNREEIDLIDGIVKQTGIEAEYVIKRMRNNGKLIFEGKEASSQIDGCDFENEKFLHDSILFKEGSWEGMKKENALLISETTAKVLNAGLHDVVLYETETASGQLTVAELQIEGIAVDRSAFGGITNYINFEYARTISQLPEGVVEMYALFLKNPDMQEVLADKIEKELAKNAEVID
;
A
#
# COMPACT_ATOMS: atom_id res chain seq x y z
N MET A 1 52.63 12.87 -29.79
CA MET A 1 51.75 12.51 -30.94
C MET A 1 52.01 11.13 -31.53
N ASN A 2 52.98 10.37 -31.04
CA ASN A 2 53.35 9.08 -31.64
C ASN A 2 52.72 7.82 -31.02
N ILE A 3 52.28 7.89 -29.77
CA ILE A 3 51.74 6.72 -29.05
C ILE A 3 50.37 6.27 -29.61
N LEU A 4 49.48 7.20 -29.89
CA LEU A 4 48.15 6.92 -30.51
C LEU A 4 48.32 6.29 -31.92
N LYS A 5 49.31 6.76 -32.71
CA LYS A 5 49.56 6.23 -34.04
C LYS A 5 50.14 4.80 -33.99
N ILE A 6 50.95 4.49 -32.98
CA ILE A 6 51.49 3.15 -32.75
C ILE A 6 50.37 2.22 -32.26
N ALA A 7 49.51 2.67 -31.33
CA ALA A 7 48.35 1.92 -30.85
C ALA A 7 47.42 1.56 -32.00
N PHE A 8 47.08 2.53 -32.87
CA PHE A 8 46.22 2.30 -34.04
C PHE A 8 46.84 1.30 -35.05
N LYS A 9 48.16 1.36 -35.23
CA LYS A 9 48.91 0.43 -36.11
C LYS A 9 48.90 -1.00 -35.55
N ASN A 10 49.03 -1.16 -34.25
CA ASN A 10 48.94 -2.44 -33.57
C ASN A 10 47.51 -3.03 -33.60
N LEU A 11 46.46 -2.21 -33.38
CA LEU A 11 45.09 -2.60 -33.55
C LEU A 11 44.79 -3.14 -34.97
N ASN A 12 45.33 -2.47 -35.99
CA ASN A 12 45.14 -2.87 -37.39
C ASN A 12 45.89 -4.16 -37.76
N ARG A 13 46.98 -4.46 -37.06
CA ARG A 13 47.78 -5.69 -37.29
C ARG A 13 47.12 -6.94 -36.68
N GLN A 14 46.25 -6.77 -35.63
CA GLN A 14 45.55 -7.86 -34.96
C GLN A 14 44.00 -7.68 -35.08
N LYS A 15 43.52 -7.31 -36.27
CA LYS A 15 42.12 -6.99 -36.51
C LYS A 15 41.11 -7.97 -35.90
N ARG A 16 41.31 -9.26 -36.12
CA ARG A 16 40.41 -10.31 -35.62
C ARG A 16 40.28 -10.30 -34.10
N ARG A 17 41.41 -10.19 -33.37
CA ARG A 17 41.43 -10.16 -31.92
C ARG A 17 40.81 -8.87 -31.36
N SER A 18 41.10 -7.73 -31.98
CA SER A 18 40.58 -6.43 -31.58
C SER A 18 39.06 -6.34 -31.81
N ILE A 19 38.55 -6.89 -32.93
CA ILE A 19 37.11 -6.94 -33.21
C ILE A 19 36.39 -7.84 -32.19
N LEU A 20 36.93 -9.04 -31.90
CA LEU A 20 36.34 -9.94 -30.90
C LEU A 20 36.29 -9.29 -29.51
N LEU A 21 37.35 -8.59 -29.12
CA LEU A 21 37.39 -7.88 -27.83
C LEU A 21 36.40 -6.71 -27.78
N LEU A 22 36.25 -5.97 -28.87
CA LEU A 22 35.28 -4.89 -29.00
C LEU A 22 33.84 -5.41 -28.92
N ILE A 23 33.54 -6.52 -29.61
CA ILE A 23 32.24 -7.17 -29.53
C ILE A 23 31.95 -7.65 -28.12
N ALA A 24 32.92 -8.26 -27.45
CA ALA A 24 32.78 -8.73 -26.07
C ALA A 24 32.48 -7.59 -25.09
N VAL A 25 33.24 -6.46 -25.22
CA VAL A 25 33.01 -5.27 -24.39
C VAL A 25 31.64 -4.63 -24.70
N ALA A 26 31.31 -4.50 -26.00
CA ALA A 26 30.01 -3.97 -26.40
C ALA A 26 28.84 -4.82 -25.89
N PHE A 27 28.97 -6.15 -25.95
CA PHE A 27 27.97 -7.06 -25.42
C PHE A 27 27.85 -6.96 -23.89
N ALA A 28 28.99 -6.93 -23.18
CA ALA A 28 28.97 -6.73 -21.73
C ALA A 28 28.30 -5.41 -21.32
N PHE A 29 28.60 -4.33 -22.03
CA PHE A 29 27.95 -3.03 -21.81
C PHE A 29 26.45 -3.08 -22.10
N LEU A 30 26.03 -3.73 -23.18
CA LEU A 30 24.62 -3.91 -23.54
C LEU A 30 23.88 -4.68 -22.44
N VAL A 31 24.48 -5.76 -21.91
CA VAL A 31 23.88 -6.52 -20.81
C VAL A 31 23.72 -5.66 -19.57
N VAL A 32 24.74 -4.88 -19.20
CA VAL A 32 24.64 -3.99 -18.02
C VAL A 32 23.53 -2.95 -18.18
N VAL A 33 23.48 -2.26 -19.32
CA VAL A 33 22.42 -1.25 -19.59
C VAL A 33 21.03 -1.88 -19.61
N PHE A 34 20.92 -3.06 -20.21
CA PHE A 34 19.64 -3.79 -20.23
C PHE A 34 19.20 -4.19 -18.82
N MET A 35 20.11 -4.72 -18.00
CA MET A 35 19.81 -5.09 -16.61
C MET A 35 19.45 -3.87 -15.76
N ASP A 36 20.15 -2.76 -15.94
CA ASP A 36 19.85 -1.51 -15.23
C ASP A 36 18.45 -0.98 -15.61
N GLY A 37 18.15 -0.92 -16.90
CA GLY A 37 16.82 -0.51 -17.38
C GLY A 37 15.70 -1.44 -16.93
N MET A 38 15.95 -2.75 -16.90
CA MET A 38 14.99 -3.74 -16.40
C MET A 38 14.75 -3.57 -14.90
N THR A 39 15.82 -3.37 -14.12
CA THR A 39 15.75 -3.15 -12.68
C THR A 39 15.01 -1.86 -12.34
N ALA A 40 15.35 -0.76 -13.02
CA ALA A 40 14.66 0.53 -12.84
C ALA A 40 13.17 0.44 -13.20
N GLY A 41 12.84 -0.24 -14.30
CA GLY A 41 11.45 -0.47 -14.71
C GLY A 41 10.68 -1.35 -13.71
N ALA A 42 11.30 -2.41 -13.22
CA ALA A 42 10.72 -3.28 -12.20
C ALA A 42 10.48 -2.53 -10.88
N LEU A 43 11.46 -1.77 -10.39
CA LEU A 43 11.31 -0.95 -9.18
C LEU A 43 10.18 0.06 -9.32
N LYS A 44 10.09 0.77 -10.44
CA LYS A 44 9.02 1.74 -10.68
C LYS A 44 7.64 1.07 -10.72
N SER A 45 7.54 -0.08 -11.36
CA SER A 45 6.30 -0.87 -11.38
C SER A 45 5.93 -1.36 -9.98
N MET A 46 6.91 -1.89 -9.23
CA MET A 46 6.70 -2.35 -7.85
C MET A 46 6.26 -1.22 -6.92
N THR A 47 6.89 -0.06 -6.99
CA THR A 47 6.51 1.10 -6.17
C THR A 47 5.07 1.52 -6.45
N GLY A 48 4.66 1.55 -7.74
CA GLY A 48 3.28 1.83 -8.12
C GLY A 48 2.27 0.80 -7.60
N GLU A 49 2.60 -0.50 -7.68
CA GLU A 49 1.73 -1.56 -7.15
C GLU A 49 1.69 -1.55 -5.61
N ILE A 50 2.82 -1.30 -4.95
CA ILE A 50 2.87 -1.17 -3.49
C ILE A 50 2.03 0.03 -3.03
N ALA A 51 2.14 1.19 -3.68
CA ALA A 51 1.31 2.35 -3.38
C ALA A 51 -0.19 2.03 -3.50
N LYS A 52 -0.55 1.17 -4.46
CA LYS A 52 -1.92 0.69 -4.62
C LYS A 52 -2.37 -0.22 -3.46
N ILE A 53 -1.53 -1.14 -3.05
CA ILE A 53 -1.83 -2.10 -1.97
C ILE A 53 -1.85 -1.40 -0.61
N VAL A 54 -0.86 -0.54 -0.35
CA VAL A 54 -0.72 0.18 0.93
C VAL A 54 -1.73 1.33 1.03
N GLY A 55 -2.21 1.87 -0.11
CA GLY A 55 -3.19 2.94 -0.15
C GLY A 55 -2.60 4.35 -0.28
N GLY A 56 -1.34 4.51 -0.75
CA GLY A 56 -0.76 5.83 -1.00
C GLY A 56 0.74 5.81 -1.29
N HIS A 57 1.26 6.93 -1.82
CA HIS A 57 2.70 7.15 -2.01
C HIS A 57 3.41 7.52 -0.71
N VAL A 58 2.73 8.26 0.16
CA VAL A 58 3.17 8.59 1.52
C VAL A 58 2.05 8.22 2.47
N TYR A 59 2.36 7.50 3.52
CA TYR A 59 1.40 7.12 4.53
C TYR A 59 1.94 7.41 5.93
N ILE A 60 1.04 7.78 6.82
CA ILE A 60 1.30 8.09 8.21
C ILE A 60 0.42 7.17 9.04
N ILE A 61 1.04 6.45 9.96
CA ILE A 61 0.37 5.53 10.87
C ILE A 61 0.51 6.11 12.27
N GLY A 62 -0.50 5.97 13.11
CA GLY A 62 -0.41 6.32 14.51
C GLY A 62 0.78 5.61 15.17
N ALA A 63 1.47 6.26 16.07
CA ALA A 63 2.55 5.68 16.86
C ALA A 63 2.16 5.64 18.32
N GLN A 64 2.56 4.60 19.02
CA GLN A 64 2.43 4.51 20.46
C GLN A 64 3.47 5.45 21.11
N LYS A 65 3.08 6.25 22.12
CA LYS A 65 4.03 7.05 22.86
C LYS A 65 5.06 6.15 23.55
N ALA A 66 6.34 6.53 23.44
CA ALA A 66 7.46 5.74 23.97
C ALA A 66 7.46 5.56 25.50
N ALA A 67 6.59 6.30 26.23
CA ALA A 67 6.46 6.24 27.68
C ALA A 67 5.66 5.04 28.20
N ASP A 68 4.78 4.45 27.40
CA ASP A 68 3.94 3.29 27.74
C ASP A 68 4.48 1.99 27.11
N LYS A 69 5.78 1.79 27.16
CA LYS A 69 6.39 0.51 26.74
C LYS A 69 6.18 -0.57 27.79
N ASP A 70 4.97 -1.03 27.95
CA ASP A 70 4.74 -2.43 28.21
C ASP A 70 4.84 -3.15 26.84
N GLU A 71 5.86 -4.00 26.67
CA GLU A 71 6.19 -4.68 25.40
C GLU A 71 5.05 -5.57 24.87
N ASP A 72 3.97 -5.73 25.63
CA ASP A 72 2.81 -6.56 25.34
C ASP A 72 1.52 -5.76 25.00
N ASP A 73 1.58 -4.43 24.86
CA ASP A 73 0.40 -3.63 24.48
C ASP A 73 0.18 -3.68 22.96
N GLU A 74 -0.66 -4.60 22.51
CA GLU A 74 -1.11 -4.75 21.12
C GLU A 74 -2.20 -3.75 20.72
N SER A 75 -2.39 -2.66 21.47
CA SER A 75 -3.38 -1.64 21.13
C SER A 75 -3.17 -1.06 19.74
N LEU A 76 -4.27 -0.86 19.01
CA LEU A 76 -4.24 -0.30 17.67
C LEU A 76 -3.64 1.11 17.69
N LYS A 77 -2.61 1.30 16.88
CA LYS A 77 -1.96 2.60 16.70
C LYS A 77 -2.83 3.47 15.83
N THR A 78 -3.41 4.52 16.38
CA THR A 78 -4.38 5.36 15.69
C THR A 78 -3.96 6.82 15.66
N LEU A 79 -4.49 7.57 14.70
CA LEU A 79 -4.41 9.02 14.59
C LEU A 79 -5.74 9.62 14.98
N ASN A 80 -5.73 10.56 15.91
CA ASN A 80 -6.93 11.30 16.29
C ASN A 80 -7.17 12.50 15.36
N ARG A 81 -8.27 13.20 15.53
CA ARG A 81 -8.65 14.31 14.68
C ARG A 81 -7.66 15.47 14.71
N GLU A 82 -7.11 15.79 15.88
CA GLU A 82 -6.13 16.87 16.04
C GLU A 82 -4.82 16.58 15.31
N GLU A 83 -4.37 15.33 15.38
CA GLU A 83 -3.19 14.86 14.64
C GLU A 83 -3.42 14.89 13.12
N ILE A 84 -4.61 14.51 12.66
CA ILE A 84 -4.98 14.58 11.25
C ILE A 84 -5.00 16.04 10.76
N ASP A 85 -5.61 16.96 11.54
CA ASP A 85 -5.66 18.39 11.20
C ASP A 85 -4.24 19.00 11.15
N LEU A 86 -3.35 18.57 12.05
CA LEU A 86 -1.94 18.93 12.02
C LEU A 86 -1.24 18.44 10.75
N ILE A 87 -1.43 17.17 10.39
CA ILE A 87 -0.86 16.57 9.17
C ILE A 87 -1.36 17.34 7.94
N ASP A 88 -2.65 17.62 7.85
CA ASP A 88 -3.24 18.40 6.77
C ASP A 88 -2.63 19.80 6.66
N GLY A 89 -2.37 20.45 7.80
CA GLY A 89 -1.68 21.72 7.87
C GLY A 89 -0.25 21.64 7.34
N ILE A 90 0.51 20.64 7.75
CA ILE A 90 1.88 20.40 7.28
C ILE A 90 1.90 20.15 5.77
N VAL A 91 1.03 19.28 5.27
CA VAL A 91 0.93 18.95 3.83
C VAL A 91 0.67 20.22 3.01
N LYS A 92 -0.28 21.06 3.43
CA LYS A 92 -0.56 22.34 2.77
C LYS A 92 0.65 23.28 2.75
N GLN A 93 1.43 23.35 3.84
CA GLN A 93 2.63 24.20 3.94
C GLN A 93 3.76 23.72 3.01
N THR A 94 3.84 22.44 2.69
CA THR A 94 4.90 21.93 1.80
C THR A 94 4.73 22.40 0.37
N GLY A 95 3.52 22.78 -0.06
CA GLY A 95 3.17 23.13 -1.44
C GLY A 95 3.19 21.92 -2.38
N ILE A 96 3.33 20.70 -1.87
CA ILE A 96 3.27 19.48 -2.67
C ILE A 96 1.80 19.07 -2.78
N GLU A 97 1.31 18.95 -4.02
CA GLU A 97 -0.09 18.62 -4.26
C GLU A 97 -0.36 17.13 -4.14
N ALA A 98 -1.23 16.78 -3.20
CA ALA A 98 -1.87 15.47 -3.19
C ALA A 98 -3.02 15.44 -4.22
N GLU A 99 -3.12 14.36 -4.97
CA GLU A 99 -4.26 14.11 -5.86
C GLU A 99 -5.49 13.74 -5.04
N TYR A 100 -5.30 12.83 -4.06
CA TYR A 100 -6.28 12.50 -3.04
C TYR A 100 -5.64 12.06 -1.74
N VAL A 101 -6.45 12.14 -0.70
CA VAL A 101 -6.15 11.67 0.65
C VAL A 101 -7.01 10.45 0.93
N ILE A 102 -6.40 9.43 1.48
CA ILE A 102 -7.07 8.18 1.85
C ILE A 102 -6.93 7.99 3.35
N LYS A 103 -8.03 7.59 3.96
CA LYS A 103 -8.08 7.18 5.36
C LYS A 103 -8.40 5.70 5.43
N ARG A 104 -7.63 4.95 6.19
CA ARG A 104 -7.80 3.50 6.34
C ARG A 104 -7.93 3.10 7.79
N MET A 105 -8.72 2.07 7.98
CA MET A 105 -8.74 1.23 9.17
C MET A 105 -8.27 -0.14 8.72
N ARG A 106 -7.15 -0.62 9.23
CA ARG A 106 -6.58 -1.91 8.86
C ARG A 106 -6.72 -2.88 10.00
N ASN A 107 -7.56 -3.86 9.83
CA ASN A 107 -7.81 -4.89 10.82
C ASN A 107 -7.28 -6.23 10.33
N ASN A 108 -6.55 -6.90 11.19
CA ASN A 108 -6.17 -8.29 10.98
C ASN A 108 -7.17 -9.19 11.72
N GLY A 109 -7.59 -10.25 11.06
CA GLY A 109 -8.56 -11.13 11.65
C GLY A 109 -8.75 -12.40 10.84
N LYS A 110 -9.89 -13.04 11.07
CA LYS A 110 -10.24 -14.30 10.47
C LYS A 110 -11.65 -14.25 9.92
N LEU A 111 -11.80 -14.58 8.64
CA LEU A 111 -13.11 -14.82 8.03
C LEU A 111 -13.49 -16.29 8.22
N ILE A 112 -14.71 -16.54 8.65
CA ILE A 112 -15.23 -17.88 8.96
C ILE A 112 -16.54 -18.09 8.20
N PHE A 113 -16.64 -19.20 7.45
CA PHE A 113 -17.83 -19.58 6.72
C PHE A 113 -17.97 -21.12 6.67
N GLU A 114 -19.09 -21.66 7.13
CA GLU A 114 -19.40 -23.09 7.12
C GLU A 114 -18.26 -23.98 7.68
N GLY A 115 -17.60 -23.54 8.74
CA GLY A 115 -16.49 -24.24 9.38
C GLY A 115 -15.15 -24.14 8.65
N LYS A 116 -15.05 -23.37 7.59
CA LYS A 116 -13.79 -22.98 6.95
C LYS A 116 -13.33 -21.63 7.43
N GLU A 117 -12.02 -21.45 7.52
CA GLU A 117 -11.39 -20.24 8.03
C GLU A 117 -10.37 -19.72 7.02
N ALA A 118 -10.30 -18.40 6.89
CA ALA A 118 -9.25 -17.72 6.13
C ALA A 118 -8.71 -16.56 6.96
N SER A 119 -7.43 -16.59 7.32
CA SER A 119 -6.76 -15.42 7.86
C SER A 119 -6.80 -14.29 6.85
N SER A 120 -7.22 -13.11 7.27
CA SER A 120 -7.50 -12.01 6.36
C SER A 120 -7.13 -10.68 6.99
N GLN A 121 -6.38 -9.89 6.24
CA GLN A 121 -6.34 -8.46 6.46
C GLN A 121 -7.54 -7.83 5.76
N ILE A 122 -8.28 -7.04 6.48
CA ILE A 122 -9.42 -6.28 5.94
C ILE A 122 -9.16 -4.80 6.14
N ASP A 123 -9.23 -4.04 5.06
CA ASP A 123 -9.08 -2.58 5.10
C ASP A 123 -10.48 -1.93 5.04
N GLY A 124 -10.78 -1.10 6.03
CA GLY A 124 -11.90 -0.17 5.97
C GLY A 124 -11.61 0.96 5.00
N CYS A 125 -12.47 1.19 4.02
CA CYS A 125 -12.29 2.20 2.98
C CYS A 125 -13.59 2.96 2.67
N ASP A 126 -13.43 4.16 2.12
CA ASP A 126 -14.53 4.96 1.64
C ASP A 126 -14.86 4.60 0.19
N PHE A 127 -15.79 3.66 0.00
CA PHE A 127 -16.20 3.20 -1.31
C PHE A 127 -16.81 4.27 -2.22
N GLU A 128 -17.30 5.38 -1.67
CA GLU A 128 -17.90 6.42 -2.47
C GLU A 128 -16.87 7.42 -3.01
N ASN A 129 -15.86 7.75 -2.21
CA ASN A 129 -14.93 8.83 -2.50
C ASN A 129 -13.56 8.33 -3.01
N GLU A 130 -13.22 7.05 -2.85
CA GLU A 130 -11.96 6.50 -3.30
C GLU A 130 -11.97 6.10 -4.77
N LYS A 131 -11.88 7.08 -5.64
CA LYS A 131 -11.82 6.89 -7.09
C LYS A 131 -10.73 5.91 -7.53
N PHE A 132 -9.58 5.96 -6.86
CA PHE A 132 -8.48 5.06 -7.13
C PHE A 132 -8.83 3.58 -6.88
N LEU A 133 -9.60 3.30 -5.84
CA LEU A 133 -10.06 1.95 -5.55
C LEU A 133 -10.98 1.45 -6.67
N HIS A 134 -11.88 2.31 -7.16
CA HIS A 134 -12.74 2.02 -8.30
C HIS A 134 -11.96 1.65 -9.57
N ASP A 135 -10.89 2.38 -9.86
CA ASP A 135 -10.07 2.17 -11.07
C ASP A 135 -9.16 0.92 -10.95
N SER A 136 -8.85 0.49 -9.71
CA SER A 136 -7.90 -0.60 -9.44
C SER A 136 -8.57 -1.96 -9.32
N ILE A 137 -9.83 -2.02 -8.87
CA ILE A 137 -10.53 -3.28 -8.61
C ILE A 137 -11.33 -3.72 -9.84
N LEU A 138 -11.09 -4.95 -10.24
CA LEU A 138 -11.93 -5.63 -11.22
C LEU A 138 -12.82 -6.65 -10.50
N PHE A 139 -14.12 -6.44 -10.54
CA PHE A 139 -15.08 -7.41 -10.05
C PHE A 139 -15.12 -8.65 -10.96
N LYS A 140 -15.04 -9.81 -10.34
CA LYS A 140 -15.43 -11.08 -10.95
C LYS A 140 -16.94 -11.29 -10.82
N GLU A 141 -17.47 -10.98 -9.63
CA GLU A 141 -18.88 -11.04 -9.28
C GLU A 141 -19.23 -9.85 -8.37
N GLY A 142 -20.46 -9.38 -8.42
CA GLY A 142 -20.90 -8.21 -7.65
C GLY A 142 -20.66 -6.88 -8.35
N SER A 143 -20.81 -5.79 -7.61
CA SER A 143 -20.69 -4.43 -8.16
C SER A 143 -20.48 -3.39 -7.06
N TRP A 144 -20.05 -2.18 -7.44
CA TRP A 144 -19.96 -1.04 -6.52
C TRP A 144 -21.29 -0.64 -5.87
N GLU A 145 -22.41 -0.94 -6.52
CA GLU A 145 -23.73 -0.68 -5.94
C GLU A 145 -23.99 -1.56 -4.70
N GLY A 146 -23.58 -2.83 -4.74
CA GLY A 146 -23.65 -3.73 -3.59
C GLY A 146 -22.78 -3.24 -2.42
N MET A 147 -21.65 -2.62 -2.70
CA MET A 147 -20.72 -2.12 -1.69
C MET A 147 -21.23 -0.92 -0.89
N LYS A 148 -22.39 -0.33 -1.23
CA LYS A 148 -23.03 0.73 -0.45
C LYS A 148 -23.70 0.23 0.82
N LYS A 149 -23.90 -1.07 0.98
CA LYS A 149 -24.44 -1.64 2.21
C LYS A 149 -23.42 -1.47 3.34
N GLU A 150 -23.90 -1.24 4.54
CA GLU A 150 -23.07 -0.97 5.72
C GLU A 150 -22.08 -2.12 6.00
N ASN A 151 -22.57 -3.37 6.01
CA ASN A 151 -21.76 -4.57 6.26
C ASN A 151 -21.26 -5.27 5.00
N ALA A 152 -21.18 -4.55 3.87
CA ALA A 152 -20.69 -5.09 2.61
C ALA A 152 -19.22 -5.46 2.70
N LEU A 153 -18.90 -6.65 2.20
CA LEU A 153 -17.55 -7.18 2.11
C LEU A 153 -17.16 -7.39 0.64
N LEU A 154 -16.06 -6.81 0.26
CA LEU A 154 -15.34 -7.12 -0.97
C LEU A 154 -14.21 -8.08 -0.65
N ILE A 155 -14.22 -9.27 -1.20
CA ILE A 155 -13.16 -10.27 -1.00
C ILE A 155 -12.41 -10.58 -2.30
N SER A 156 -11.19 -11.05 -2.15
CA SER A 156 -10.45 -11.61 -3.27
C SER A 156 -11.04 -12.95 -3.72
N GLU A 157 -10.87 -13.29 -5.00
CA GLU A 157 -11.30 -14.62 -5.46
C GLU A 157 -10.54 -15.76 -4.78
N THR A 158 -9.31 -15.52 -4.33
CA THR A 158 -8.54 -16.49 -3.54
C THR A 158 -9.18 -16.73 -2.18
N THR A 159 -9.55 -15.65 -1.46
CA THR A 159 -10.26 -15.75 -0.18
C THR A 159 -11.61 -16.46 -0.35
N ALA A 160 -12.38 -16.10 -1.39
CA ALA A 160 -13.66 -16.75 -1.71
C ALA A 160 -13.50 -18.26 -1.93
N LYS A 161 -12.47 -18.68 -2.67
CA LYS A 161 -12.15 -20.09 -2.91
C LYS A 161 -11.77 -20.85 -1.63
N VAL A 162 -10.94 -20.24 -0.75
CA VAL A 162 -10.53 -20.85 0.53
C VAL A 162 -11.75 -21.09 1.41
N LEU A 163 -12.62 -20.10 1.53
CA LEU A 163 -13.85 -20.20 2.31
C LEU A 163 -14.92 -21.07 1.63
N ASN A 164 -14.85 -21.24 0.31
CA ASN A 164 -15.92 -21.78 -0.53
C ASN A 164 -17.22 -20.99 -0.39
N ALA A 165 -17.07 -19.65 -0.31
CA ALA A 165 -18.15 -18.71 -0.18
C ALA A 165 -18.37 -17.97 -1.51
N GLY A 166 -19.61 -17.60 -1.78
CA GLY A 166 -20.03 -16.90 -2.98
C GLY A 166 -20.65 -15.55 -2.71
N LEU A 167 -21.13 -14.90 -3.77
CA LEU A 167 -21.81 -13.62 -3.68
C LEU A 167 -23.09 -13.76 -2.83
N HIS A 168 -23.33 -12.77 -1.96
CA HIS A 168 -24.43 -12.67 -0.99
C HIS A 168 -24.35 -13.63 0.20
N ASP A 169 -23.35 -14.48 0.31
CA ASP A 169 -23.12 -15.25 1.52
C ASP A 169 -22.75 -14.32 2.69
N VAL A 170 -23.19 -14.69 3.89
CA VAL A 170 -22.85 -13.98 5.12
C VAL A 170 -21.74 -14.75 5.82
N VAL A 171 -20.62 -14.09 6.03
CA VAL A 171 -19.44 -14.63 6.70
C VAL A 171 -19.25 -13.97 8.06
N LEU A 172 -18.72 -14.70 9.02
CA LEU A 172 -18.31 -14.13 10.30
C LEU A 172 -16.88 -13.60 10.19
N TYR A 173 -16.67 -12.42 10.71
CA TYR A 173 -15.35 -11.81 10.83
C TYR A 173 -14.96 -11.69 12.29
N GLU A 174 -13.99 -12.48 12.70
CA GLU A 174 -13.38 -12.46 14.03
C GLU A 174 -12.13 -11.59 13.98
N THR A 175 -12.08 -10.57 14.82
CA THR A 175 -10.94 -9.63 14.95
C THR A 175 -10.84 -9.10 16.36
N GLU A 176 -9.81 -8.30 16.64
CA GLU A 176 -9.62 -7.64 17.93
C GLU A 176 -10.07 -6.16 17.83
N THR A 177 -10.67 -5.68 18.91
CA THR A 177 -10.99 -4.25 19.08
C THR A 177 -9.73 -3.45 19.41
N ALA A 178 -9.83 -2.13 19.41
CA ALA A 178 -8.74 -1.24 19.82
C ALA A 178 -8.21 -1.50 21.24
N SER A 179 -9.05 -2.10 22.09
CA SER A 179 -8.67 -2.48 23.46
C SER A 179 -8.17 -3.93 23.61
N GLY A 180 -7.89 -4.61 22.49
CA GLY A 180 -7.43 -6.00 22.49
C GLY A 180 -8.52 -7.05 22.83
N GLN A 181 -9.81 -6.66 22.80
CA GLN A 181 -10.90 -7.60 23.04
C GLN A 181 -11.32 -8.28 21.74
N LEU A 182 -11.49 -9.59 21.78
CA LEU A 182 -12.00 -10.34 20.65
C LEU A 182 -13.45 -9.93 20.34
N THR A 183 -13.72 -9.62 19.09
CA THR A 183 -15.06 -9.29 18.59
C THR A 183 -15.38 -10.09 17.33
N VAL A 184 -16.66 -10.26 17.05
CA VAL A 184 -17.16 -10.94 15.85
C VAL A 184 -18.22 -10.07 15.19
N ALA A 185 -18.06 -9.86 13.89
CA ALA A 185 -19.02 -9.12 13.07
C ALA A 185 -19.54 -9.99 11.92
N GLU A 186 -20.76 -9.72 11.48
CA GLU A 186 -21.36 -10.34 10.29
C GLU A 186 -21.11 -9.46 9.08
N LEU A 187 -20.44 -10.02 8.06
CA LEU A 187 -20.16 -9.36 6.78
C LEU A 187 -20.88 -10.08 5.65
N GLN A 188 -21.51 -9.35 4.76
CA GLN A 188 -22.13 -9.90 3.56
C GLN A 188 -21.23 -9.70 2.35
N ILE A 189 -20.91 -10.77 1.62
CA ILE A 189 -20.10 -10.71 0.40
C ILE A 189 -20.94 -10.03 -0.70
N GLU A 190 -20.62 -8.80 -1.02
CA GLU A 190 -21.27 -8.02 -2.10
C GLU A 190 -20.36 -7.83 -3.32
N GLY A 191 -19.09 -8.26 -3.19
CA GLY A 191 -18.17 -8.27 -4.30
C GLY A 191 -17.07 -9.31 -4.15
N ILE A 192 -16.72 -9.93 -5.27
CA ILE A 192 -15.57 -10.82 -5.42
C ILE A 192 -14.66 -10.22 -6.47
N ALA A 193 -13.45 -9.83 -6.08
CA ALA A 193 -12.49 -9.19 -6.95
C ALA A 193 -11.49 -10.18 -7.54
N VAL A 194 -11.06 -9.94 -8.77
CA VAL A 194 -10.02 -10.71 -9.45
C VAL A 194 -8.65 -10.35 -8.86
N ASP A 195 -7.89 -11.36 -8.42
CA ASP A 195 -6.51 -11.18 -7.98
C ASP A 195 -5.60 -10.85 -9.16
N ARG A 196 -5.16 -9.60 -9.26
CA ARG A 196 -4.28 -9.10 -10.33
C ARG A 196 -2.86 -8.82 -9.89
N SER A 197 -2.60 -8.83 -8.58
CA SER A 197 -1.28 -8.51 -8.06
C SER A 197 -0.31 -9.67 -8.25
N ALA A 198 0.87 -9.37 -8.77
CA ALA A 198 1.98 -10.31 -8.85
C ALA A 198 2.54 -10.68 -7.45
N PHE A 199 2.18 -9.93 -6.41
CA PHE A 199 2.71 -10.06 -5.04
C PHE A 199 1.72 -10.69 -4.05
N GLY A 200 0.61 -11.23 -4.51
CA GLY A 200 -0.42 -11.82 -3.66
C GLY A 200 -1.79 -11.21 -3.87
N GLY A 201 -2.78 -11.77 -3.20
CA GLY A 201 -4.17 -11.41 -3.36
C GLY A 201 -4.46 -9.95 -3.03
N ILE A 202 -5.56 -9.47 -3.57
CA ILE A 202 -6.11 -8.17 -3.21
C ILE A 202 -6.47 -8.21 -1.72
N THR A 203 -6.17 -7.15 -0.99
CA THR A 203 -6.67 -6.93 0.37
C THR A 203 -8.20 -6.97 0.34
N ASN A 204 -8.82 -7.57 1.33
CA ASN A 204 -10.26 -7.54 1.45
C ASN A 204 -10.71 -6.18 2.00
N TYR A 205 -11.87 -5.69 1.60
CA TYR A 205 -12.33 -4.35 1.95
C TYR A 205 -13.74 -4.36 2.52
N ILE A 206 -13.97 -3.51 3.53
CA ILE A 206 -15.29 -3.18 4.08
C ILE A 206 -15.49 -1.66 4.14
N ASN A 207 -16.70 -1.22 4.45
CA ASN A 207 -16.98 0.19 4.67
C ASN A 207 -16.13 0.73 5.85
N PHE A 208 -15.56 1.93 5.69
CA PHE A 208 -14.68 2.56 6.69
C PHE A 208 -15.38 2.73 8.05
N GLU A 209 -16.60 3.26 8.05
CA GLU A 209 -17.37 3.49 9.29
C GLU A 209 -17.74 2.18 9.97
N TYR A 210 -18.01 1.13 9.19
CA TYR A 210 -18.27 -0.18 9.75
C TYR A 210 -17.01 -0.80 10.37
N ALA A 211 -15.86 -0.67 9.69
CA ALA A 211 -14.57 -1.10 10.24
C ALA A 211 -14.26 -0.40 11.57
N ARG A 212 -14.51 0.93 11.64
CA ARG A 212 -14.35 1.73 12.86
C ARG A 212 -15.26 1.22 13.99
N THR A 213 -16.51 0.91 13.66
CA THR A 213 -17.49 0.39 14.63
C THR A 213 -17.07 -0.97 15.18
N ILE A 214 -16.60 -1.89 14.32
CA ILE A 214 -16.09 -3.21 14.73
C ILE A 214 -14.89 -3.04 15.66
N SER A 215 -13.99 -2.11 15.36
CA SER A 215 -12.81 -1.82 16.18
C SER A 215 -13.11 -1.05 17.46
N GLN A 216 -14.35 -0.62 17.67
CA GLN A 216 -14.81 0.20 18.81
C GLN A 216 -14.03 1.52 18.96
N LEU A 217 -13.65 2.13 17.84
CA LEU A 217 -12.91 3.40 17.83
C LEU A 217 -13.87 4.60 17.78
N PRO A 218 -13.48 5.73 18.42
CA PRO A 218 -14.23 6.97 18.36
C PRO A 218 -14.38 7.52 16.94
N GLU A 219 -15.36 8.42 16.74
CA GLU A 219 -15.53 9.12 15.48
C GLU A 219 -14.32 10.01 15.15
N GLY A 220 -13.90 9.99 13.89
CA GLY A 220 -12.77 10.79 13.40
C GLY A 220 -11.39 10.20 13.65
N VAL A 221 -11.31 9.05 14.30
CA VAL A 221 -10.05 8.30 14.48
C VAL A 221 -9.78 7.44 13.26
N VAL A 222 -8.52 7.40 12.81
CA VAL A 222 -8.04 6.57 11.70
C VAL A 222 -6.75 5.85 12.12
N GLU A 223 -6.49 4.69 11.56
CA GLU A 223 -5.23 3.99 11.78
C GLU A 223 -4.14 4.52 10.83
N MET A 224 -4.52 4.76 9.59
CA MET A 224 -3.62 5.23 8.56
C MET A 224 -4.21 6.40 7.79
N TYR A 225 -3.39 7.43 7.62
CA TYR A 225 -3.62 8.57 6.75
C TYR A 225 -2.62 8.49 5.58
N ALA A 226 -3.10 8.42 4.37
CA ALA A 226 -2.28 8.22 3.20
C ALA A 226 -2.53 9.25 2.10
N LEU A 227 -1.47 9.59 1.38
CA LEU A 227 -1.44 10.61 0.35
C LEU A 227 -1.06 10.01 -0.99
N PHE A 228 -1.93 10.16 -1.98
CA PHE A 228 -1.56 9.97 -3.38
C PHE A 228 -1.10 11.30 -3.95
N LEU A 229 0.14 11.33 -4.41
CA LEU A 229 0.75 12.54 -4.97
C LEU A 229 0.51 12.60 -6.47
N LYS A 230 0.26 13.82 -7.00
CA LYS A 230 0.23 14.05 -8.44
C LYS A 230 1.58 13.73 -9.10
N ASN A 231 2.68 13.96 -8.39
CA ASN A 231 4.02 13.57 -8.80
C ASN A 231 4.62 12.59 -7.78
N PRO A 232 4.62 11.27 -8.04
CA PRO A 232 5.19 10.26 -7.16
C PRO A 232 6.67 10.45 -6.83
N ASP A 233 7.44 11.10 -7.71
CA ASP A 233 8.87 11.34 -7.48
C ASP A 233 9.13 12.28 -6.29
N MET A 234 8.10 12.97 -5.79
CA MET A 234 8.18 13.84 -4.62
C MET A 234 7.91 13.13 -3.28
N GLN A 235 7.65 11.83 -3.29
CA GLN A 235 7.27 11.06 -2.09
C GLN A 235 8.30 11.16 -0.97
N GLU A 236 9.59 10.98 -1.27
CA GLU A 236 10.67 11.06 -0.26
C GLU A 236 10.78 12.48 0.33
N VAL A 237 10.71 13.49 -0.54
CA VAL A 237 10.80 14.89 -0.13
C VAL A 237 9.64 15.27 0.78
N LEU A 238 8.43 14.77 0.48
CA LEU A 238 7.25 15.02 1.30
C LEU A 238 7.34 14.27 2.63
N ALA A 239 7.70 12.99 2.60
CA ALA A 239 7.86 12.17 3.80
C ALA A 239 8.85 12.81 4.79
N ASP A 240 10.04 13.20 4.31
CA ASP A 240 11.05 13.89 5.12
C ASP A 240 10.57 15.20 5.74
N LYS A 241 9.76 15.98 5.00
CA LYS A 241 9.19 17.24 5.52
C LYS A 241 8.15 16.97 6.60
N ILE A 242 7.25 16.01 6.35
CA ILE A 242 6.22 15.64 7.33
C ILE A 242 6.88 15.12 8.60
N GLU A 243 7.85 14.21 8.51
CA GLU A 243 8.57 13.66 9.64
C GLU A 243 9.24 14.76 10.49
N LYS A 244 9.96 15.69 9.84
CA LYS A 244 10.62 16.82 10.53
C LYS A 244 9.65 17.77 11.23
N GLU A 245 8.51 18.04 10.61
CA GLU A 245 7.51 18.93 11.20
C GLU A 245 6.72 18.23 12.33
N LEU A 246 6.41 16.94 12.18
CA LEU A 246 5.80 16.15 13.25
C LEU A 246 6.74 16.02 14.44
N ALA A 247 8.05 15.79 14.23
CA ALA A 247 9.03 15.73 15.32
C ALA A 247 9.12 17.04 16.11
N LYS A 248 9.04 18.19 15.44
CA LYS A 248 9.00 19.50 16.13
C LYS A 248 7.74 19.73 16.95
N ASN A 249 6.60 19.22 16.46
CA ASN A 249 5.32 19.39 17.15
C ASN A 249 5.13 18.34 18.26
N ALA A 250 5.79 17.19 18.20
CA ALA A 250 5.78 16.19 19.27
C ALA A 250 6.43 16.74 20.57
N GLU A 251 7.41 17.66 20.47
CA GLU A 251 7.98 18.35 21.63
C GLU A 251 7.03 19.39 22.25
N VAL A 252 5.93 19.74 21.58
CA VAL A 252 4.96 20.76 22.03
C VAL A 252 3.68 20.11 22.60
N ILE A 253 3.44 18.83 22.30
CA ILE A 253 2.24 18.09 22.71
C ILE A 253 2.46 17.33 24.06
N ASP A 254 3.70 17.24 24.57
CA ASP A 254 4.04 16.82 25.92
C ASP A 254 3.94 17.99 26.90
#